data_a05c94a25977dcd26e87ddf9390b2c55
#
_entry.id   a05c94a25977dcd26e87ddf9390b2c55
#
_cell.length_a   1.000
_cell.length_b   1.000
_cell.length_c   1.000
_cell.angle_alpha   90.00
_cell.angle_beta   90.00
_cell.angle_gamma   90.00
#
_symmetry.space_group_name_H-M   'P 1'
#
loop_
_entity.id
_entity.type
_entity.pdbx_description
1 polymer ?
#
loop_
_entity_poly.entity_id
_entity_poly.type
_entity_poly.pdbx_seq_one_letter_code
_entity_poly.pdbx_strand_id
1 'polypeptide(L)'
;MVVCICVCLGTDSGALTMSTSNAGSSGVSGDVVLSSGTSSSGDSGSISMSSGAATSGKGGDIDMNVGSGDTGVGGSISVVAGSSSASDGGTVTMHSGSSTSGNGGALVVEAGSGSVGGGSLSLLAGDSTSSAGGDVNIETGHSTGK
;
A
#
# COMPACT_ATOMS: atom_id res chain seq x y z
N MET A 1 15.60 6.00 -20.08
CA MET A 1 15.38 5.17 -18.86
C MET A 1 16.75 4.91 -18.25
N VAL A 2 17.01 5.39 -17.07
CA VAL A 2 18.25 5.11 -16.34
C VAL A 2 17.90 4.18 -15.19
N VAL A 3 18.37 2.94 -15.22
CA VAL A 3 18.32 2.00 -14.08
C VAL A 3 19.72 2.06 -13.45
N CYS A 4 19.83 2.61 -12.26
CA CYS A 4 21.07 2.59 -11.49
C CYS A 4 20.99 1.48 -10.44
N ILE A 5 21.78 0.42 -10.61
CA ILE A 5 21.99 -0.60 -9.58
C ILE A 5 23.27 -0.23 -8.84
N CYS A 6 23.15 0.16 -7.60
CA CYS A 6 24.30 0.53 -6.77
C CYS A 6 24.73 -0.66 -5.90
N VAL A 7 25.93 -1.16 -6.13
CA VAL A 7 26.57 -2.20 -5.30
C VAL A 7 27.55 -1.53 -4.37
N CYS A 8 27.46 -1.79 -3.09
CA CYS A 8 28.37 -1.23 -2.09
C CYS A 8 29.63 -2.05 -1.89
N LEU A 9 30.74 -1.33 -1.75
CA LEU A 9 32.03 -1.79 -1.31
C LEU A 9 32.48 -0.95 -0.09
N GLY A 10 31.73 -1.03 1.03
CA GLY A 10 32.02 -0.22 2.20
C GLY A 10 31.01 -0.44 3.33
N THR A 11 31.05 0.40 4.36
CA THR A 11 30.16 0.35 5.51
C THR A 11 28.74 0.80 5.21
N ASP A 12 28.57 1.67 4.18
CA ASP A 12 27.25 2.20 3.80
C ASP A 12 26.82 1.69 2.43
N SER A 13 25.52 1.42 2.26
CA SER A 13 24.96 1.01 0.99
C SER A 13 24.45 2.20 0.16
N GLY A 14 24.55 2.11 -1.17
CA GLY A 14 24.08 3.13 -2.08
C GLY A 14 22.56 3.09 -2.28
N ALA A 15 22.00 4.16 -2.83
CA ALA A 15 20.61 4.26 -3.21
C ALA A 15 20.33 3.69 -4.60
N LEU A 16 19.17 3.06 -4.79
CA LEU A 16 18.59 2.78 -6.09
C LEU A 16 17.48 3.80 -6.37
N THR A 17 17.61 4.57 -7.45
CA THR A 17 16.59 5.53 -7.89
C THR A 17 16.05 5.13 -9.26
N MET A 18 14.73 4.99 -9.37
CA MET A 18 14.02 4.77 -10.63
C MET A 18 13.03 5.91 -10.84
N SER A 19 13.17 6.66 -11.90
CA SER A 19 12.30 7.79 -12.22
C SER A 19 12.14 7.98 -13.72
N THR A 20 11.00 8.51 -14.14
CA THR A 20 10.82 9.08 -15.47
C THR A 20 11.28 10.53 -15.48
N SER A 21 11.65 11.03 -16.64
CA SER A 21 12.05 12.44 -16.77
C SER A 21 10.85 13.36 -16.55
N ASN A 22 11.14 14.57 -16.05
CA ASN A 22 10.16 15.62 -15.99
C ASN A 22 9.71 16.01 -17.41
N ALA A 23 8.43 16.31 -17.58
CA ALA A 23 7.95 16.94 -18.79
C ALA A 23 8.55 18.35 -18.95
N GLY A 24 8.71 18.80 -20.18
CA GLY A 24 9.12 20.18 -20.48
C GLY A 24 8.00 21.19 -20.19
N SER A 25 8.09 22.37 -20.77
CA SER A 25 7.17 23.47 -20.52
C SER A 25 5.72 23.20 -20.97
N SER A 26 5.50 22.19 -21.81
CA SER A 26 4.16 21.68 -22.17
C SER A 26 4.27 20.19 -22.49
N GLY A 27 3.54 19.36 -21.80
CA GLY A 27 3.57 17.92 -21.99
C GLY A 27 3.26 17.16 -20.70
N VAL A 28 3.26 15.84 -20.79
CA VAL A 28 3.06 14.93 -19.64
C VAL A 28 4.32 14.13 -19.38
N SER A 29 4.59 13.79 -18.12
CA SER A 29 5.67 12.87 -17.74
C SER A 29 5.32 11.44 -18.12
N GLY A 30 6.34 10.57 -18.21
CA GLY A 30 6.13 9.15 -18.50
C GLY A 30 5.64 8.36 -17.31
N ASP A 31 5.06 7.19 -17.58
CA ASP A 31 4.60 6.24 -16.56
C ASP A 31 5.74 5.36 -16.05
N VAL A 32 5.62 4.91 -14.81
CA VAL A 32 6.40 3.80 -14.25
C VAL A 32 5.44 2.62 -14.03
N VAL A 33 5.67 1.52 -14.74
CA VAL A 33 4.85 0.31 -14.64
C VAL A 33 5.70 -0.83 -14.09
N LEU A 34 5.25 -1.43 -12.98
CA LEU A 34 5.85 -2.62 -12.38
C LEU A 34 4.80 -3.73 -12.32
N SER A 35 5.01 -4.80 -13.05
CA SER A 35 4.07 -5.94 -13.11
C SER A 35 4.81 -7.27 -13.22
N SER A 36 4.26 -8.32 -12.63
CA SER A 36 4.64 -9.69 -12.93
C SER A 36 4.00 -10.13 -14.24
N GLY A 37 4.59 -11.15 -14.89
CA GLY A 37 4.03 -11.73 -16.10
C GLY A 37 2.75 -12.54 -15.83
N THR A 38 1.95 -12.73 -16.88
CA THR A 38 0.79 -13.64 -16.87
C THR A 38 1.22 -15.08 -17.07
N SER A 39 0.45 -16.04 -16.55
CA SER A 39 0.63 -17.48 -16.80
C SER A 39 -0.60 -18.05 -17.51
N SER A 40 -0.38 -18.90 -18.51
CA SER A 40 -1.45 -19.64 -19.19
C SER A 40 -1.74 -21.00 -18.55
N SER A 41 -0.84 -21.51 -17.70
CA SER A 41 -0.99 -22.77 -16.98
C SER A 41 -0.11 -22.74 -15.73
N GLY A 42 -0.71 -22.79 -14.57
CA GLY A 42 -0.06 -22.61 -13.28
C GLY A 42 -0.14 -21.17 -12.75
N ASP A 43 0.57 -20.89 -11.67
CA ASP A 43 0.51 -19.60 -10.98
C ASP A 43 1.32 -18.52 -11.70
N SER A 44 0.89 -17.28 -11.61
CA SER A 44 1.67 -16.10 -12.04
C SER A 44 2.71 -15.70 -10.98
N GLY A 45 3.69 -14.89 -11.37
CA GLY A 45 4.70 -14.35 -10.44
C GLY A 45 4.10 -13.37 -9.43
N SER A 46 4.76 -13.22 -8.29
CA SER A 46 4.42 -12.23 -7.27
C SER A 46 5.27 -10.96 -7.39
N ILE A 47 4.78 -9.85 -6.83
CA ILE A 47 5.54 -8.63 -6.56
C ILE A 47 5.66 -8.47 -5.05
N SER A 48 6.89 -8.33 -4.54
CA SER A 48 7.16 -8.11 -3.12
C SER A 48 7.92 -6.81 -2.91
N MET A 49 7.41 -5.94 -2.04
CA MET A 49 8.06 -4.71 -1.61
C MET A 49 8.22 -4.72 -0.09
N SER A 50 9.44 -4.59 0.40
CA SER A 50 9.74 -4.56 1.82
C SER A 50 10.95 -3.69 2.12
N SER A 51 10.94 -2.99 3.24
CA SER A 51 12.13 -2.37 3.82
C SER A 51 12.92 -3.40 4.61
N GLY A 52 14.22 -3.17 4.76
CA GLY A 52 15.11 -4.05 5.54
C GLY A 52 14.92 -3.89 7.04
N ALA A 53 15.19 -4.96 7.78
CA ALA A 53 15.26 -4.92 9.23
C ALA A 53 16.58 -4.28 9.71
N ALA A 54 16.55 -3.62 10.86
CA ALA A 54 17.74 -3.10 11.54
C ALA A 54 17.95 -3.79 12.88
N THR A 55 19.22 -4.11 13.21
CA THR A 55 19.57 -4.76 14.49
C THR A 55 19.75 -3.76 15.64
N SER A 56 20.30 -2.58 15.35
CA SER A 56 20.60 -1.55 16.35
C SER A 56 20.09 -0.17 15.95
N GLY A 57 19.01 -0.12 15.18
CA GLY A 57 18.43 1.11 14.66
C GLY A 57 16.98 0.91 14.28
N LYS A 58 16.35 1.95 13.73
CA LYS A 58 15.01 1.91 13.17
C LYS A 58 15.02 1.17 11.82
N GLY A 59 14.05 0.30 11.54
CA GLY A 59 13.77 -0.23 10.20
C GLY A 59 13.41 0.90 9.23
N GLY A 60 13.61 0.67 7.94
CA GLY A 60 13.24 1.64 6.90
C GLY A 60 11.73 1.79 6.75
N ASP A 61 11.30 2.93 6.23
CA ASP A 61 9.90 3.21 5.91
C ASP A 61 9.57 2.79 4.46
N ILE A 62 8.29 2.56 4.19
CA ILE A 62 7.73 2.45 2.84
C ILE A 62 6.68 3.54 2.71
N ASP A 63 6.93 4.51 1.81
CA ASP A 63 6.03 5.62 1.53
C ASP A 63 5.34 5.43 0.18
N MET A 64 4.01 5.47 0.17
CA MET A 64 3.19 5.55 -1.05
C MET A 64 2.38 6.83 -1.02
N ASN A 65 2.69 7.75 -1.91
CA ASN A 65 2.07 9.06 -1.96
C ASN A 65 1.69 9.45 -3.41
N VAL A 66 0.51 10.01 -3.58
CA VAL A 66 0.07 10.59 -4.84
C VAL A 66 0.33 12.09 -4.81
N GLY A 67 1.00 12.59 -5.85
CA GLY A 67 1.30 14.03 -5.98
C GLY A 67 0.02 14.88 -6.07
N SER A 68 0.11 16.10 -5.55
CA SER A 68 -0.98 17.08 -5.69
C SER A 68 -1.05 17.67 -7.09
N GLY A 69 -2.24 18.02 -7.53
CA GLY A 69 -2.50 18.84 -8.72
C GLY A 69 -3.20 20.15 -8.35
N ASP A 70 -3.08 21.15 -9.21
CA ASP A 70 -3.70 22.47 -9.04
C ASP A 70 -4.99 22.62 -9.85
N THR A 71 -5.25 21.71 -10.79
CA THR A 71 -6.44 21.70 -11.66
C THR A 71 -7.00 20.28 -11.77
N GLY A 72 -8.32 20.16 -11.82
CA GLY A 72 -9.00 18.87 -11.97
C GLY A 72 -9.11 18.07 -10.66
N VAL A 73 -9.46 16.81 -10.80
CA VAL A 73 -9.61 15.88 -9.66
C VAL A 73 -8.22 15.35 -9.26
N GLY A 74 -7.97 15.23 -7.97
CA GLY A 74 -6.73 14.62 -7.46
C GLY A 74 -6.54 13.17 -7.91
N GLY A 75 -5.29 12.70 -7.96
CA GLY A 75 -4.99 11.31 -8.27
C GLY A 75 -5.47 10.35 -7.17
N SER A 76 -5.61 9.06 -7.49
CA SER A 76 -6.16 8.03 -6.60
C SER A 76 -5.14 6.93 -6.29
N ILE A 77 -5.28 6.30 -5.13
CA ILE A 77 -4.66 5.02 -4.79
C ILE A 77 -5.76 3.96 -4.75
N SER A 78 -5.57 2.85 -5.46
CA SER A 78 -6.48 1.70 -5.45
C SER A 78 -5.75 0.45 -4.99
N VAL A 79 -6.27 -0.22 -3.95
CA VAL A 79 -5.75 -1.49 -3.43
C VAL A 79 -6.88 -2.52 -3.51
N VAL A 80 -6.71 -3.52 -4.38
CA VAL A 80 -7.72 -4.54 -4.64
C VAL A 80 -7.07 -5.93 -4.61
N ALA A 81 -7.63 -6.85 -3.84
CA ALA A 81 -7.22 -8.25 -3.89
C ALA A 81 -7.79 -8.98 -5.13
N GLY A 82 -7.16 -10.08 -5.50
CA GLY A 82 -7.58 -10.88 -6.65
C GLY A 82 -8.93 -11.57 -6.41
N SER A 83 -9.76 -11.63 -7.45
CA SER A 83 -10.98 -12.43 -7.44
C SER A 83 -10.70 -13.88 -7.91
N SER A 84 -11.54 -14.81 -7.48
CA SER A 84 -11.53 -16.20 -7.95
C SER A 84 -12.93 -16.60 -8.46
N SER A 85 -12.96 -17.39 -9.51
CA SER A 85 -14.21 -17.98 -10.04
C SER A 85 -14.46 -19.41 -9.53
N ALA A 86 -13.47 -20.05 -8.90
CA ALA A 86 -13.51 -21.46 -8.54
C ALA A 86 -13.20 -21.71 -7.05
N SER A 87 -12.77 -20.70 -6.31
CA SER A 87 -12.40 -20.80 -4.90
C SER A 87 -12.58 -19.44 -4.22
N ASP A 88 -12.06 -19.28 -3.01
CA ASP A 88 -12.16 -18.05 -2.25
C ASP A 88 -11.37 -16.90 -2.93
N GLY A 89 -11.85 -15.68 -2.78
CA GLY A 89 -11.15 -14.47 -3.20
C GLY A 89 -9.93 -14.17 -2.31
N GLY A 90 -9.00 -13.36 -2.83
CA GLY A 90 -7.83 -12.91 -2.07
C GLY A 90 -8.21 -11.96 -0.92
N THR A 91 -7.34 -11.85 0.08
CA THR A 91 -7.52 -11.02 1.27
C THR A 91 -6.65 -9.76 1.20
N VAL A 92 -7.17 -8.63 1.65
CA VAL A 92 -6.39 -7.42 1.97
C VAL A 92 -6.25 -7.33 3.49
N THR A 93 -5.01 -7.27 3.99
CA THR A 93 -4.72 -7.20 5.43
C THR A 93 -3.85 -5.98 5.73
N MET A 94 -4.27 -5.16 6.70
CA MET A 94 -3.52 -4.01 7.19
C MET A 94 -3.34 -4.09 8.71
N HIS A 95 -2.09 -4.08 9.18
CA HIS A 95 -1.75 -4.11 10.60
C HIS A 95 -0.74 -3.01 10.94
N SER A 96 -0.92 -2.41 12.10
CA SER A 96 0.11 -1.56 12.70
C SER A 96 1.15 -2.43 13.42
N GLY A 97 2.33 -1.87 13.66
CA GLY A 97 3.41 -2.55 14.37
C GLY A 97 3.09 -2.77 15.86
N SER A 98 3.45 -3.93 16.39
CA SER A 98 3.39 -4.22 17.82
C SER A 98 4.69 -3.81 18.54
N SER A 99 4.62 -3.59 19.84
CA SER A 99 5.79 -3.36 20.70
C SER A 99 5.74 -4.28 21.92
N THR A 100 6.90 -4.77 22.33
CA THR A 100 7.05 -5.55 23.56
C THR A 100 7.41 -4.72 24.79
N SER A 101 7.85 -3.47 24.61
CA SER A 101 8.32 -2.59 25.69
C SER A 101 7.81 -1.16 25.62
N GLY A 102 7.01 -0.83 24.61
CA GLY A 102 6.40 0.47 24.41
C GLY A 102 4.97 0.35 23.92
N ASN A 103 4.41 1.45 23.42
CA ASN A 103 3.07 1.44 22.84
C ASN A 103 3.08 0.80 21.43
N GLY A 104 2.02 0.09 21.07
CA GLY A 104 1.78 -0.33 19.70
C GLY A 104 1.54 0.88 18.77
N GLY A 105 1.79 0.69 17.48
CA GLY A 105 1.50 1.71 16.47
C GLY A 105 -0.01 1.88 16.25
N ALA A 106 -0.43 3.06 15.82
CA ALA A 106 -1.82 3.32 15.43
C ALA A 106 -2.05 2.98 13.95
N LEU A 107 -3.24 2.47 13.62
CA LEU A 107 -3.78 2.46 12.27
C LEU A 107 -4.79 3.62 12.18
N VAL A 108 -4.53 4.59 11.31
CA VAL A 108 -5.40 5.75 11.10
C VAL A 108 -6.01 5.65 9.71
N VAL A 109 -7.34 5.68 9.64
CA VAL A 109 -8.11 5.72 8.39
C VAL A 109 -9.00 6.95 8.42
N GLU A 110 -8.74 7.93 7.57
CA GLU A 110 -9.39 9.23 7.59
C GLU A 110 -9.83 9.64 6.18
N ALA A 111 -11.03 10.15 6.05
CA ALA A 111 -11.50 10.77 4.82
C ALA A 111 -11.02 12.22 4.73
N GLY A 112 -10.76 12.69 3.50
CA GLY A 112 -10.25 14.04 3.24
C GLY A 112 -11.24 15.15 3.60
N SER A 113 -10.75 16.27 4.08
CA SER A 113 -11.54 17.49 4.30
C SER A 113 -11.68 18.30 3.00
N GLY A 114 -12.77 19.03 2.87
CA GLY A 114 -13.02 19.93 1.74
C GLY A 114 -13.77 21.19 2.17
N SER A 115 -13.57 22.29 1.46
CA SER A 115 -14.22 23.57 1.75
C SER A 115 -15.73 23.61 1.44
N VAL A 116 -16.20 22.71 0.56
CA VAL A 116 -17.63 22.61 0.20
C VAL A 116 -18.27 21.39 0.85
N GLY A 117 -17.53 20.30 1.04
CA GLY A 117 -17.98 19.09 1.71
C GLY A 117 -16.81 18.15 1.98
N GLY A 118 -16.86 17.40 3.06
CA GLY A 118 -15.86 16.37 3.38
C GLY A 118 -16.08 15.08 2.60
N GLY A 119 -15.04 14.27 2.47
CA GLY A 119 -15.10 12.93 1.90
C GLY A 119 -15.82 11.96 2.86
N SER A 120 -16.31 10.86 2.33
CA SER A 120 -16.97 9.80 3.11
C SER A 120 -16.02 8.64 3.37
N LEU A 121 -16.14 8.03 4.54
CA LEU A 121 -15.57 6.71 4.85
C LEU A 121 -16.72 5.69 4.82
N SER A 122 -16.60 4.64 4.01
CA SER A 122 -17.58 3.57 3.91
C SER A 122 -16.93 2.22 4.20
N LEU A 123 -17.48 1.47 5.15
CA LEU A 123 -17.09 0.10 5.46
C LEU A 123 -18.29 -0.80 5.22
N LEU A 124 -18.21 -1.69 4.24
CA LEU A 124 -19.27 -2.63 3.88
C LEU A 124 -18.71 -4.04 3.91
N ALA A 125 -19.49 -4.94 4.49
CA ALA A 125 -19.27 -6.38 4.32
C ALA A 125 -19.79 -6.84 2.96
N GLY A 126 -19.29 -7.98 2.48
CA GLY A 126 -19.68 -8.55 1.20
C GLY A 126 -21.06 -9.22 1.25
N ASP A 127 -21.79 -9.13 0.16
CA ASP A 127 -23.05 -9.84 -0.03
C ASP A 127 -22.82 -11.31 -0.40
N SER A 128 -23.78 -12.18 -0.05
CA SER A 128 -23.86 -13.56 -0.51
C SER A 128 -25.17 -13.80 -1.24
N THR A 129 -25.13 -14.56 -2.33
CA THR A 129 -26.32 -14.96 -3.09
C THR A 129 -26.88 -16.31 -2.64
N SER A 130 -26.15 -17.06 -1.82
CA SER A 130 -26.52 -18.44 -1.46
C SER A 130 -26.40 -18.76 0.04
N SER A 131 -25.86 -17.84 0.83
CA SER A 131 -25.62 -18.02 2.27
C SER A 131 -25.74 -16.68 3.00
N ALA A 132 -25.38 -16.62 4.27
CA ALA A 132 -25.27 -15.35 5.00
C ALA A 132 -24.19 -14.45 4.38
N GLY A 133 -24.44 -13.14 4.35
CA GLY A 133 -23.42 -12.14 4.01
C GLY A 133 -22.30 -12.10 5.05
N GLY A 134 -21.23 -11.36 4.74
CA GLY A 134 -20.13 -11.13 5.68
C GLY A 134 -20.50 -10.16 6.80
N ASP A 135 -19.70 -10.13 7.86
CA ASP A 135 -19.88 -9.26 9.02
C ASP A 135 -18.88 -8.10 9.00
N VAL A 136 -19.26 -6.96 9.56
CA VAL A 136 -18.35 -5.88 9.98
C VAL A 136 -18.17 -5.98 11.50
N ASN A 137 -16.99 -6.38 11.95
CA ASN A 137 -16.68 -6.51 13.38
C ASN A 137 -15.73 -5.37 13.83
N ILE A 138 -16.13 -4.60 14.84
CA ILE A 138 -15.34 -3.51 15.42
C ILE A 138 -15.23 -3.77 16.92
N GLU A 139 -14.01 -4.08 17.39
CA GLU A 139 -13.75 -4.42 18.78
C GLU A 139 -12.75 -3.45 19.42
N THR A 140 -12.91 -3.19 20.69
CA THR A 140 -11.94 -2.46 21.50
C THR A 140 -10.86 -3.39 22.03
N GLY A 141 -9.64 -2.87 22.18
CA GLY A 141 -8.55 -3.60 22.82
C GLY A 141 -8.86 -3.93 24.29
N HIS A 142 -8.41 -5.11 24.74
CA HIS A 142 -8.56 -5.55 26.12
C HIS A 142 -7.26 -5.35 26.90
N SER A 143 -7.35 -4.84 28.13
CA SER A 143 -6.23 -4.75 29.06
C SER A 143 -6.21 -5.98 29.98
N THR A 144 -5.06 -6.65 30.05
CA THR A 144 -4.81 -7.76 31.00
C THR A 144 -4.05 -7.30 32.25
N GLY A 145 -3.68 -6.01 32.32
CA GLY A 145 -3.05 -5.39 33.51
C GLY A 145 -4.08 -5.03 34.57
N LYS A 146 -3.69 -5.27 35.85
CA LYS A 146 -4.39 -4.72 37.02
C LYS A 146 -3.85 -3.33 37.34
#